data_264f33f4c0f459687af9066935a3ce17
#
_entry.id   264f33f4c0f459687af9066935a3ce17
#
_cell.length_a   1.000
_cell.length_b   1.000
_cell.length_c   1.000
_cell.angle_alpha   90.00
_cell.angle_beta   90.00
_cell.angle_gamma   90.00
#
_symmetry.space_group_name_H-M   'P 1'
#
loop_
_entity.id
_entity.type
_entity.pdbx_description
1 polymer ?
#
loop_
_entity_poly.entity_id
_entity_poly.type
_entity_poly.pdbx_seq_one_letter_code
_entity_poly.pdbx_strand_id
1 'polypeptide(L)'
;MIPKSGNTTDYLFPMIITQYAPPVIGALALVGICAAAVSTANSMLLNCGTSLVYDIKRMIFSSETQTVQDDNKTTSQLRIVIFILGALSVVSAIKPPVLLAMGFTYIYGGFGSAFFWPVWFGLYWKRMNRAGAYLSIIVGLSGYLYATITKMAFPAFLVGA
;
A
#
# COMPACT_ATOMS: atom_id res chain seq x y z
N MET A 1 -34.02 2.48 -0.33
CA MET A 1 -33.63 2.94 -1.67
C MET A 1 -32.12 3.08 -1.70
N ILE A 2 -31.42 2.28 -2.50
CA ILE A 2 -29.95 2.35 -2.66
C ILE A 2 -29.67 3.44 -3.69
N PRO A 3 -28.87 4.47 -3.38
CA PRO A 3 -28.56 5.53 -4.33
C PRO A 3 -27.75 4.96 -5.50
N LYS A 4 -28.16 5.20 -6.72
CA LYS A 4 -27.54 4.73 -7.98
C LYS A 4 -26.36 5.61 -8.43
N SER A 5 -25.48 6.04 -7.54
CA SER A 5 -24.31 6.82 -7.92
C SER A 5 -23.04 5.97 -7.70
N GLY A 6 -22.10 5.99 -8.64
CA GLY A 6 -20.97 5.07 -8.76
C GLY A 6 -19.99 4.96 -7.58
N ASN A 7 -20.15 5.75 -6.52
CA ASN A 7 -19.33 5.67 -5.29
C ASN A 7 -20.09 5.07 -4.10
N THR A 8 -21.24 4.46 -4.31
CA THR A 8 -22.13 4.02 -3.23
C THR A 8 -21.71 2.72 -2.57
N THR A 9 -20.86 1.93 -3.21
CA THR A 9 -20.43 0.63 -2.69
C THR A 9 -19.59 0.78 -1.41
N ASP A 10 -18.78 1.83 -1.31
CA ASP A 10 -17.93 2.09 -0.14
C ASP A 10 -18.74 2.49 1.10
N TYR A 11 -19.92 3.08 0.92
CA TYR A 11 -20.84 3.47 1.99
C TYR A 11 -21.82 2.37 2.42
N LEU A 12 -21.91 1.29 1.65
CA LEU A 12 -22.89 0.22 1.94
C LEU A 12 -22.67 -0.40 3.31
N PHE A 13 -21.43 -0.68 3.68
CA PHE A 13 -21.13 -1.35 4.94
C PHE A 13 -21.44 -0.48 6.16
N PRO A 14 -20.99 0.78 6.25
CA PRO A 14 -21.40 1.69 7.31
C PRO A 14 -22.93 1.88 7.36
N MET A 15 -23.58 1.99 6.21
CA MET A 15 -25.03 2.18 6.12
C MET A 15 -25.82 0.98 6.65
N ILE A 16 -25.41 -0.23 6.31
CA ILE A 16 -26.03 -1.46 6.84
C ILE A 16 -25.90 -1.54 8.35
N ILE A 17 -24.70 -1.24 8.87
CA ILE A 17 -24.46 -1.26 10.31
C ILE A 17 -25.37 -0.26 11.04
N THR A 18 -25.48 0.95 10.52
CA THR A 18 -26.29 1.99 11.16
C THR A 18 -27.81 1.73 11.07
N GLN A 19 -28.27 1.01 10.04
CA GLN A 19 -29.69 0.72 9.85
C GLN A 19 -30.17 -0.54 10.57
N TYR A 20 -29.34 -1.59 10.63
CA TYR A 20 -29.76 -2.91 11.09
C TYR A 20 -29.16 -3.35 12.42
N ALA A 21 -28.06 -2.75 12.85
CA ALA A 21 -27.44 -3.10 14.13
C ALA A 21 -28.05 -2.31 15.29
N PRO A 22 -28.17 -2.90 16.50
CA PRO A 22 -28.47 -2.15 17.70
C PRO A 22 -27.49 -0.99 17.89
N PRO A 23 -27.92 0.18 18.41
CA PRO A 23 -27.10 1.38 18.45
C PRO A 23 -25.71 1.20 19.08
N VAL A 24 -25.62 0.42 20.14
CA VAL A 24 -24.36 0.15 20.85
C VAL A 24 -23.42 -0.71 19.98
N ILE A 25 -23.96 -1.77 19.37
CA ILE A 25 -23.17 -2.67 18.52
C ILE A 25 -22.73 -1.93 17.24
N GLY A 26 -23.63 -1.14 16.66
CA GLY A 26 -23.32 -0.31 15.50
C GLY A 26 -22.21 0.69 15.77
N ALA A 27 -22.25 1.39 16.89
CA ALA A 27 -21.20 2.32 17.30
C ALA A 27 -19.87 1.62 17.52
N LEU A 28 -19.83 0.49 18.23
CA LEU A 28 -18.61 -0.30 18.43
C LEU A 28 -18.01 -0.80 17.11
N ALA A 29 -18.85 -1.28 16.19
CA ALA A 29 -18.40 -1.73 14.88
C ALA A 29 -17.78 -0.60 14.06
N LEU A 30 -18.39 0.60 14.03
CA LEU A 30 -17.84 1.76 13.33
C LEU A 30 -16.51 2.23 13.95
N VAL A 31 -16.45 2.30 15.28
CA VAL A 31 -15.20 2.64 15.98
C VAL A 31 -14.11 1.61 15.68
N GLY A 32 -14.44 0.30 15.66
CA GLY A 32 -13.51 -0.77 15.31
C GLY A 32 -12.95 -0.63 13.90
N ILE A 33 -13.79 -0.31 12.92
CA ILE A 33 -13.36 -0.07 11.53
C ILE A 33 -12.43 1.15 11.45
N CYS A 34 -12.81 2.25 12.10
CA CYS A 34 -11.96 3.45 12.14
C CYS A 34 -10.60 3.15 12.80
N ALA A 35 -10.60 2.43 13.91
CA ALA A 35 -9.38 2.04 14.60
C ALA A 35 -8.47 1.17 13.72
N ALA A 36 -9.04 0.18 13.02
CA ALA A 36 -8.31 -0.67 12.09
C ALA A 36 -7.72 0.13 10.92
N ALA A 37 -8.50 1.05 10.34
CA ALA A 37 -8.04 1.91 9.25
C ALA A 37 -6.88 2.81 9.69
N VAL A 38 -6.99 3.45 10.86
CA VAL A 38 -5.93 4.31 11.43
C VAL A 38 -4.66 3.50 11.73
N SER A 39 -4.80 2.30 12.30
CA SER A 39 -3.67 1.41 12.58
C SER A 39 -2.90 1.04 11.30
N THR A 40 -3.63 0.65 10.24
CA THR A 40 -3.04 0.31 8.95
C THR A 40 -2.37 1.51 8.29
N ALA A 41 -3.04 2.66 8.27
CA ALA A 41 -2.50 3.89 7.70
C ALA A 41 -1.20 4.32 8.41
N ASN A 42 -1.17 4.23 9.74
CA ASN A 42 0.01 4.56 10.52
C ASN A 42 1.21 3.66 10.17
N SER A 43 0.99 2.35 10.07
CA SER A 43 2.04 1.39 9.70
C SER A 43 2.56 1.64 8.28
N MET A 44 1.68 1.94 7.33
CA MET A 44 2.08 2.26 5.96
C MET A 44 2.87 3.56 5.87
N LEU A 45 2.42 4.61 6.56
CA LEU A 45 3.13 5.90 6.61
C LEU A 45 4.52 5.75 7.24
N LEU A 46 4.63 4.96 8.31
CA LEU A 46 5.92 4.70 8.95
C LEU A 46 6.86 3.94 8.00
N ASN A 47 6.39 2.88 7.34
CA ASN A 47 7.19 2.12 6.38
C ASN A 47 7.63 2.98 5.19
N CYS A 48 6.73 3.76 4.61
CA CYS A 48 7.08 4.70 3.53
C CYS A 48 8.09 5.75 4.00
N GLY A 49 7.86 6.35 5.17
CA GLY A 49 8.75 7.36 5.73
C GLY A 49 10.14 6.83 6.02
N THR A 50 10.25 5.64 6.63
CA THR A 50 11.54 5.00 6.92
C THR A 50 12.27 4.64 5.63
N SER A 51 11.60 4.02 4.66
CA SER A 51 12.21 3.69 3.37
C SER A 51 12.74 4.95 2.67
N LEU A 52 11.94 6.00 2.57
CA LEU A 52 12.37 7.25 1.95
C LEU A 52 13.60 7.87 2.65
N VAL A 53 13.58 7.97 3.97
CA VAL A 53 14.66 8.63 4.70
C VAL A 53 15.93 7.79 4.68
N TYR A 54 15.84 6.49 4.95
CA TYR A 54 17.03 5.63 5.00
C TYR A 54 17.58 5.31 3.61
N ASP A 55 16.73 5.03 2.62
CA ASP A 55 17.17 4.69 1.28
C ASP A 55 17.79 5.89 0.56
N ILE A 56 17.18 7.08 0.68
CA ILE A 56 17.71 8.32 0.11
C ILE A 56 19.02 8.68 0.81
N LYS A 57 19.07 8.59 2.14
CA LYS A 57 20.29 8.88 2.88
C LYS A 57 21.45 7.95 2.49
N ARG A 58 21.18 6.65 2.36
CA ARG A 58 22.16 5.66 1.92
C ARG A 58 22.60 5.86 0.49
N MET A 59 21.72 6.35 -0.39
CA MET A 59 22.03 6.59 -1.80
C MET A 59 22.89 7.85 -2.01
N ILE A 60 22.65 8.89 -1.19
CA ILE A 60 23.37 10.17 -1.29
C ILE A 60 24.68 10.15 -0.49
N PHE A 61 24.66 9.56 0.69
CA PHE A 61 25.81 9.48 1.58
C PHE A 61 26.35 8.04 1.58
N SER A 62 27.24 7.73 0.67
CA SER A 62 28.00 6.45 0.62
C SER A 62 28.97 6.26 1.77
N SER A 63 28.73 6.78 2.97
CA SER A 63 29.71 6.81 4.06
C SER A 63 29.35 5.85 5.21
N GLU A 64 30.30 5.00 5.49
CA GLU A 64 30.32 3.86 6.38
C GLU A 64 30.32 4.18 7.88
N THR A 65 29.90 5.32 8.36
CA THR A 65 29.99 5.58 9.79
C THR A 65 28.67 6.10 10.35
N GLN A 66 27.82 5.15 10.72
CA GLN A 66 26.67 5.45 11.58
C GLN A 66 27.18 5.70 13.00
N THR A 67 27.48 6.93 13.34
CA THR A 67 27.67 7.36 14.73
C THR A 67 26.33 7.65 15.39
N VAL A 68 26.19 7.29 16.65
CA VAL A 68 24.99 7.46 17.51
C VAL A 68 24.42 8.90 17.48
N GLN A 69 25.23 9.87 17.08
CA GLN A 69 24.85 11.29 16.97
C GLN A 69 23.97 11.59 15.74
N ASP A 70 23.93 10.68 14.75
CA ASP A 70 23.15 10.82 13.54
C ASP A 70 21.70 10.35 13.71
N ASP A 71 21.41 9.57 14.77
CA ASP A 71 20.08 9.02 15.05
C ASP A 71 19.04 10.10 15.39
N ASN A 72 19.41 11.12 16.16
CA ASN A 72 18.50 12.20 16.53
C ASN A 72 18.10 13.06 15.31
N LYS A 73 19.05 13.34 14.41
CA LYS A 73 18.78 14.07 13.17
C LYS A 73 17.93 13.24 12.22
N THR A 74 18.23 11.95 12.10
CA THR A 74 17.47 11.01 11.25
C THR A 74 16.04 10.85 11.76
N THR A 75 15.84 10.75 13.08
CA THR A 75 14.51 10.68 13.67
C THR A 75 13.71 11.96 13.44
N SER A 76 14.34 13.13 13.53
CA SER A 76 13.67 14.40 13.22
C SER A 76 13.26 14.50 11.75
N GLN A 77 14.14 14.10 10.84
CA GLN A 77 13.85 14.05 9.41
C GLN A 77 12.70 13.07 9.11
N LEU A 78 12.69 11.90 9.76
CA LEU A 78 11.63 10.92 9.63
C LEU A 78 10.26 11.49 10.04
N ARG A 79 10.20 12.22 11.17
CA ARG A 79 8.96 12.87 11.62
C ARG A 79 8.43 13.87 10.61
N ILE A 80 9.30 14.68 10.02
CA ILE A 80 8.94 15.68 9.02
C ILE A 80 8.42 14.99 7.76
N VAL A 81 9.09 13.94 7.28
CA VAL A 81 8.67 13.18 6.10
C VAL A 81 7.33 12.50 6.33
N ILE A 82 7.12 11.86 7.48
CA ILE A 82 5.83 11.23 7.82
C ILE A 82 4.73 12.28 7.89
N PHE A 83 5.00 13.45 8.46
CA PHE A 83 4.02 14.54 8.53
C PHE A 83 3.62 15.04 7.13
N ILE A 84 4.59 15.23 6.24
CA ILE A 84 4.36 15.65 4.85
C ILE A 84 3.55 14.59 4.09
N LEU A 85 3.93 13.31 4.21
CA LEU A 85 3.21 12.20 3.58
C LEU A 85 1.78 12.08 4.12
N GLY A 86 1.59 12.24 5.42
CA GLY A 86 0.27 12.25 6.05
C GLY A 86 -0.61 13.41 5.55
N ALA A 87 -0.06 14.62 5.49
CA ALA A 87 -0.76 15.79 4.96
C ALA A 87 -1.16 15.60 3.48
N LEU A 88 -0.24 15.07 2.67
CA LEU A 88 -0.50 14.76 1.26
C LEU A 88 -1.61 13.70 1.10
N SER A 89 -1.59 12.68 1.96
CA SER A 89 -2.62 11.64 2.03
C SER A 89 -4.00 12.21 2.34
N VAL A 90 -4.10 13.11 3.32
CA VAL A 90 -5.35 13.78 3.68
C VAL A 90 -5.87 14.64 2.53
N VAL A 91 -5.01 15.42 1.87
CA VAL A 91 -5.39 16.23 0.70
C VAL A 91 -5.91 15.34 -0.43
N SER A 92 -5.26 14.21 -0.69
CA SER A 92 -5.70 13.24 -1.71
C SER A 92 -7.05 12.60 -1.36
N ALA A 93 -7.35 12.43 -0.07
CA ALA A 93 -8.61 11.84 0.39
C ALA A 93 -9.84 12.74 0.22
N ILE A 94 -9.66 14.07 0.03
CA ILE A 94 -10.76 15.01 -0.17
C ILE A 94 -11.54 14.71 -1.46
N LYS A 95 -10.84 14.27 -2.53
CA LYS A 95 -11.45 13.85 -3.80
C LYS A 95 -10.83 12.51 -4.23
N PRO A 96 -11.28 11.38 -3.69
CA PRO A 96 -10.74 10.09 -4.07
C PRO A 96 -11.01 9.83 -5.56
N PRO A 97 -9.98 9.60 -6.38
CA PRO A 97 -10.15 9.46 -7.84
C PRO A 97 -10.77 8.13 -8.24
N VAL A 98 -10.74 7.13 -7.38
CA VAL A 98 -11.17 5.76 -7.67
C VAL A 98 -11.87 5.16 -6.46
N LEU A 99 -12.81 4.24 -6.70
CA LEU A 99 -13.44 3.42 -5.67
C LEU A 99 -12.34 2.75 -4.82
N LEU A 100 -12.42 2.83 -3.48
CA LEU A 100 -11.39 2.32 -2.59
C LEU A 100 -11.05 0.85 -2.86
N ALA A 101 -12.07 0.01 -3.09
CA ALA A 101 -11.88 -1.39 -3.41
C ALA A 101 -11.05 -1.62 -4.69
N MET A 102 -11.28 -0.82 -5.74
CA MET A 102 -10.47 -0.89 -6.96
C MET A 102 -9.05 -0.40 -6.73
N GLY A 103 -8.87 0.68 -5.95
CA GLY A 103 -7.55 1.17 -5.58
C GLY A 103 -6.70 0.10 -4.88
N PHE A 104 -7.28 -0.60 -3.90
CA PHE A 104 -6.61 -1.71 -3.24
C PHE A 104 -6.27 -2.85 -4.20
N THR A 105 -7.20 -3.24 -5.08
CA THR A 105 -6.96 -4.30 -6.07
C THR A 105 -5.78 -3.95 -6.98
N TYR A 106 -5.68 -2.71 -7.45
CA TYR A 106 -4.55 -2.27 -8.29
C TYR A 106 -3.22 -2.30 -7.54
N ILE A 107 -3.17 -1.79 -6.32
CA ILE A 107 -1.94 -1.73 -5.53
C ILE A 107 -1.47 -3.13 -5.17
N TYR A 108 -2.32 -3.95 -4.55
CA TYR A 108 -1.94 -5.29 -4.11
C TYR A 108 -1.72 -6.25 -5.29
N GLY A 109 -2.46 -6.09 -6.39
CA GLY A 109 -2.21 -6.83 -7.62
C GLY A 109 -0.83 -6.54 -8.19
N GLY A 110 -0.43 -5.26 -8.23
CA GLY A 110 0.90 -4.87 -8.67
C GLY A 110 2.01 -5.41 -7.77
N PHE A 111 1.86 -5.31 -6.45
CA PHE A 111 2.82 -5.91 -5.51
C PHE A 111 2.86 -7.45 -5.63
N GLY A 112 1.71 -8.11 -5.73
CA GLY A 112 1.64 -9.55 -5.89
C GLY A 112 2.40 -10.02 -7.13
N SER A 113 2.14 -9.42 -8.27
CA SER A 113 2.80 -9.79 -9.53
C SER A 113 4.31 -9.49 -9.54
N ALA A 114 4.74 -8.42 -8.87
CA ALA A 114 6.15 -8.05 -8.82
C ALA A 114 6.98 -8.94 -7.87
N PHE A 115 6.41 -9.31 -6.70
CA PHE A 115 7.17 -9.95 -5.64
C PHE A 115 6.88 -11.45 -5.47
N PHE A 116 5.81 -11.97 -6.04
CA PHE A 116 5.43 -13.38 -5.89
C PHE A 116 6.57 -14.33 -6.32
N TRP A 117 7.03 -14.20 -7.56
CA TRP A 117 8.07 -15.07 -8.09
C TRP A 117 9.43 -14.90 -7.45
N PRO A 118 9.96 -13.67 -7.24
CA PRO A 118 11.23 -13.49 -6.57
C PRO A 118 11.25 -14.07 -5.17
N VAL A 119 10.17 -13.91 -4.42
CA VAL A 119 10.07 -14.45 -3.05
C VAL A 119 9.97 -15.98 -3.08
N TRP A 120 9.07 -16.51 -3.93
CA TRP A 120 8.88 -17.95 -4.03
C TRP A 120 10.16 -18.67 -4.48
N PHE A 121 10.77 -18.24 -5.56
CA PHE A 121 12.02 -18.85 -6.03
C PHE A 121 13.20 -18.54 -5.12
N GLY A 122 13.24 -17.39 -4.49
CA GLY A 122 14.29 -17.04 -3.53
C GLY A 122 14.30 -17.96 -2.31
N LEU A 123 13.12 -18.42 -1.86
CA LEU A 123 13.00 -19.35 -0.73
C LEU A 123 13.28 -20.80 -1.11
N TYR A 124 12.79 -21.25 -2.28
CA TYR A 124 12.80 -22.67 -2.64
C TYR A 124 13.92 -23.05 -3.63
N TRP A 125 14.48 -22.09 -4.39
CA TRP A 125 15.45 -22.38 -5.44
C TRP A 125 16.85 -21.86 -5.09
N LYS A 126 17.73 -22.75 -4.67
CA LYS A 126 19.12 -22.43 -4.25
C LYS A 126 19.99 -21.80 -5.36
N ARG A 127 19.57 -21.86 -6.62
CA ARG A 127 20.28 -21.29 -7.80
C ARG A 127 19.76 -19.93 -8.24
N MET A 128 18.88 -19.30 -7.48
CA MET A 128 18.38 -17.98 -7.84
C MET A 128 19.50 -16.94 -7.74
N ASN A 129 19.74 -16.25 -8.85
CA ASN A 129 20.72 -15.17 -8.94
C ASN A 129 20.05 -13.80 -8.79
N ARG A 130 20.85 -12.78 -8.41
CA ARG A 130 20.38 -11.38 -8.35
C ARG A 130 19.73 -10.92 -9.67
N ALA A 131 20.33 -11.30 -10.81
CA ALA A 131 19.81 -10.97 -12.14
C ALA A 131 18.42 -11.61 -12.38
N GLY A 132 18.22 -12.86 -11.97
CA GLY A 132 16.92 -13.54 -12.07
C GLY A 132 15.83 -12.86 -11.24
N ALA A 133 16.17 -12.39 -10.02
CA ALA A 133 15.25 -11.64 -9.18
C ALA A 133 14.82 -10.30 -9.83
N TYR A 134 15.76 -9.53 -10.37
CA TYR A 134 15.42 -8.29 -11.08
C TYR A 134 14.58 -8.54 -12.32
N LEU A 135 14.92 -9.54 -13.12
CA LEU A 135 14.15 -9.90 -14.30
C LEU A 135 12.72 -10.31 -13.96
N SER A 136 12.53 -11.12 -12.90
CA SER A 136 11.19 -11.55 -12.50
C SER A 136 10.33 -10.37 -12.01
N ILE A 137 10.91 -9.41 -11.31
CA ILE A 137 10.20 -8.18 -10.90
C ILE A 137 9.79 -7.36 -12.13
N ILE A 138 10.70 -7.16 -13.08
CA ILE A 138 10.42 -6.37 -14.28
C ILE A 138 9.36 -7.06 -15.15
N VAL A 139 9.47 -8.36 -15.36
CA VAL A 139 8.50 -9.13 -16.15
C VAL A 139 7.14 -9.19 -15.46
N GLY A 140 7.10 -9.44 -14.15
CA GLY A 140 5.87 -9.46 -13.38
C GLY A 140 5.14 -8.12 -13.42
N LEU A 141 5.87 -7.02 -13.19
CA LEU A 141 5.29 -5.68 -13.21
C LEU A 141 4.84 -5.26 -14.61
N SER A 142 5.64 -5.54 -15.65
CA SER A 142 5.27 -5.23 -17.04
C SER A 142 4.06 -6.04 -17.51
N GLY A 143 3.99 -7.33 -17.16
CA GLY A 143 2.84 -8.18 -17.43
C GLY A 143 1.57 -7.66 -16.75
N TYR A 144 1.67 -7.28 -15.50
CA TYR A 144 0.56 -6.68 -14.76
C TYR A 144 0.07 -5.37 -15.40
N LEU A 145 0.99 -4.46 -15.76
CA LEU A 145 0.63 -3.19 -16.41
C LEU A 145 -0.02 -3.44 -17.77
N TYR A 146 0.52 -4.36 -18.56
CA TYR A 146 -0.06 -4.74 -19.85
C TYR A 146 -1.48 -5.29 -19.71
N ALA A 147 -1.71 -6.22 -18.76
CA ALA A 147 -3.02 -6.79 -18.49
C ALA A 147 -4.03 -5.75 -17.98
N THR A 148 -3.56 -4.80 -17.16
CA THR A 148 -4.39 -3.70 -16.65
C THR A 148 -4.79 -2.73 -17.76
N ILE A 149 -3.88 -2.38 -18.67
CA ILE A 149 -4.15 -1.47 -19.78
C ILE A 149 -5.09 -2.12 -20.80
N THR A 150 -4.89 -3.40 -21.10
CA THR A 150 -5.71 -4.14 -22.07
C THR A 150 -7.06 -4.58 -21.53
N LYS A 151 -7.36 -4.29 -20.25
CA LYS A 151 -8.61 -4.68 -19.56
C LYS A 151 -8.94 -6.16 -19.75
N MET A 152 -7.94 -7.02 -19.68
CA MET A 152 -8.16 -8.46 -19.82
C MET A 152 -9.16 -8.98 -18.78
N ALA A 153 -9.99 -9.94 -19.18
CA ALA A 153 -11.02 -10.56 -18.33
C ALA A 153 -10.43 -11.34 -17.13
N PHE A 154 -9.14 -11.71 -17.21
CA PHE A 154 -8.42 -12.36 -16.12
C PHE A 154 -7.90 -11.34 -15.11
N PRO A 155 -7.86 -11.71 -13.80
CA PRO A 155 -7.25 -10.85 -12.80
C PRO A 155 -5.81 -10.53 -13.22
N ALA A 156 -5.50 -9.24 -13.37
CA ALA A 156 -4.23 -8.78 -13.93
C ALA A 156 -3.00 -9.30 -13.16
N PHE A 157 -3.15 -9.61 -11.87
CA PHE A 157 -2.05 -10.15 -11.07
C PHE A 157 -1.63 -11.58 -11.48
N LEU A 158 -2.56 -12.39 -12.04
CA LEU A 158 -2.24 -13.73 -12.54
C LEU A 158 -1.47 -13.71 -13.85
N VAL A 159 -1.60 -12.64 -14.63
CA VAL A 159 -0.84 -12.48 -15.88
C VAL A 159 0.60 -12.05 -15.59
N GLY A 160 0.83 -11.33 -14.51
CA GLY A 160 2.17 -10.93 -14.07
C GLY A 160 2.88 -11.96 -13.18
N ALA A 161 2.15 -12.95 -12.67
CA ALA A 161 2.69 -14.04 -11.87
C ALA A 161 2.95 -15.28 -12.72
#